data_346a8aa6a231d64be6ed12b3da107336
#
_entry.id   346a8aa6a231d64be6ed12b3da107336
#
_cell.length_a   1.000
_cell.length_b   1.000
_cell.length_c   1.000
_cell.angle_alpha   90.00
_cell.angle_beta   90.00
_cell.angle_gamma   90.00
#
_symmetry.space_group_name_H-M   'P 1'
#
loop_
_entity.id
_entity.type
_entity.pdbx_description
1 polymer ?
#
loop_
_entity_poly.entity_id
_entity_poly.type
_entity_poly.pdbx_seq_one_letter_code
_entity_poly.pdbx_strand_id
1 'polypeptide(L)'
;MAHNQHHKDTIHSLFFNPLIESYPLSDSPFDCPDLSDLDFLKLGVSRCMSAARSGNDFLQTYRKDDESRVRVSNFFEALKSPRRLANLTSVNALLKPYMADHLPDELAAIEELKNWHLYAGDGHYHKAAVFDPKTKANHSSKEPSKSPTGHFFRLDLRTQHLGYLDLAQPDDGKKSEHDLKMLKRQDLETLRGNAPKGHKAFYLWDRACIDYGFWAKAKAQKGIYFATLEKSNSVTTFIREFSIIDYDDCRNEGLISDRLVESSAGYEIRQIVYIDPATGTEYRYLTNEKTLPAWVIVLLYKHRWDIEKTFDETKTKLEEKKSWASSRNAKKMHANFICLTHNLMLLLEHHLHKTEGMKDEVEERKQVTREKTRHKGTGFRKNLPPSYINRFFQRASQRTFRFIRWLRDGLSRRTSYRQSLRDLAHTWGCPVP
;
A
#
# COMPACT_ATOMS: atom_id res chain seq x y z
N MET A 1 23.85 17.20 32.03
CA MET A 1 22.96 16.15 31.50
C MET A 1 23.26 15.96 30.00
N ALA A 2 24.35 15.24 29.71
CA ALA A 2 24.82 15.02 28.32
C ALA A 2 25.39 13.59 28.20
N HIS A 3 24.50 12.59 28.39
CA HIS A 3 24.98 11.21 28.36
C HIS A 3 24.03 10.22 27.70
N ASN A 4 23.25 10.65 26.70
CA ASN A 4 22.38 9.68 25.97
C ASN A 4 22.27 9.94 24.46
N GLN A 5 23.30 10.50 23.82
CA GLN A 5 23.27 10.78 22.38
C GLN A 5 24.09 9.81 21.50
N HIS A 6 24.74 8.78 22.04
CA HIS A 6 25.65 7.93 21.26
C HIS A 6 25.10 6.60 20.73
N HIS A 7 23.82 6.29 20.90
CA HIS A 7 23.23 5.04 20.38
C HIS A 7 22.41 5.17 19.08
N LYS A 8 22.43 6.32 18.41
CA LYS A 8 21.73 6.51 17.12
C LYS A 8 22.62 6.24 15.89
N ASP A 9 23.63 5.43 16.01
CA ASP A 9 24.77 5.48 15.09
C ASP A 9 24.75 4.43 13.97
N THR A 10 23.60 3.82 13.66
CA THR A 10 23.50 2.87 12.54
C THR A 10 22.18 3.05 11.77
N ILE A 11 22.17 2.68 10.50
CA ILE A 11 20.93 2.62 9.70
C ILE A 11 19.92 1.65 10.33
N HIS A 12 20.38 0.56 10.93
CA HIS A 12 19.53 -0.38 11.65
C HIS A 12 18.76 0.30 12.80
N SER A 13 19.45 1.06 13.64
CA SER A 13 18.81 1.78 14.76
C SER A 13 17.78 2.79 14.24
N LEU A 14 18.15 3.59 13.25
CA LEU A 14 17.27 4.58 12.64
C LEU A 14 16.02 3.96 12.00
N PHE A 15 16.20 2.86 11.26
CA PHE A 15 15.13 2.17 10.58
C PHE A 15 14.08 1.59 11.53
N PHE A 16 14.53 1.06 12.68
CA PHE A 16 13.64 0.46 13.67
C PHE A 16 13.14 1.45 14.75
N ASN A 17 13.66 2.68 14.78
CA ASN A 17 13.27 3.67 15.78
C ASN A 17 11.75 3.95 15.80
N PRO A 18 11.07 4.16 14.65
CA PRO A 18 9.60 4.35 14.64
C PRO A 18 8.84 3.16 15.22
N LEU A 19 9.33 1.94 15.01
CA LEU A 19 8.76 0.74 15.59
C LEU A 19 8.90 0.75 17.11
N ILE A 20 10.07 1.13 17.63
CA ILE A 20 10.35 1.19 19.08
C ILE A 20 9.49 2.27 19.74
N GLU A 21 9.40 3.45 19.14
CA GLU A 21 8.61 4.57 19.65
C GLU A 21 7.09 4.30 19.64
N SER A 22 6.61 3.57 18.62
CA SER A 22 5.20 3.21 18.50
C SER A 22 4.84 1.93 19.26
N TYR A 23 5.84 1.17 19.72
CA TYR A 23 5.59 -0.09 20.42
C TYR A 23 5.06 0.20 21.82
N PRO A 24 3.83 -0.27 22.14
CA PRO A 24 3.34 -0.14 23.49
C PRO A 24 4.23 -1.00 24.41
N LEU A 25 4.91 -0.35 25.34
CA LEU A 25 5.60 -1.00 26.45
C LEU A 25 4.54 -1.67 27.36
N SER A 26 3.84 -2.65 26.85
CA SER A 26 3.01 -3.50 27.71
C SER A 26 3.95 -4.51 28.34
N ASP A 27 3.97 -4.58 29.65
CA ASP A 27 4.52 -5.70 30.41
C ASP A 27 3.85 -6.97 29.90
N SER A 28 4.44 -7.57 28.86
CA SER A 28 3.95 -8.86 28.38
C SER A 28 4.20 -9.86 29.51
N PRO A 29 3.16 -10.48 30.07
CA PRO A 29 3.35 -11.48 31.13
C PRO A 29 4.08 -12.72 30.63
N PHE A 30 4.38 -12.78 29.33
CA PHE A 30 5.08 -13.86 28.67
C PHE A 30 6.48 -13.38 28.23
N ASP A 31 7.41 -13.46 29.13
CA ASP A 31 8.82 -13.34 28.76
C ASP A 31 9.24 -14.60 28.00
N CYS A 32 9.59 -14.41 26.72
CA CYS A 32 10.21 -15.47 25.92
C CYS A 32 11.71 -15.12 25.81
N PRO A 33 12.58 -15.68 26.67
CA PRO A 33 13.96 -15.27 26.75
C PRO A 33 14.75 -15.47 25.45
N ASP A 34 14.31 -16.41 24.60
CA ASP A 34 14.95 -16.70 23.31
C ASP A 34 14.52 -15.78 22.18
N LEU A 35 13.35 -15.13 22.27
CA LEU A 35 12.78 -14.27 21.23
C LEU A 35 11.71 -13.35 21.80
N SER A 36 12.07 -12.16 22.24
CA SER A 36 11.13 -11.14 22.67
C SER A 36 10.13 -10.76 21.56
N ASP A 37 9.03 -10.12 21.90
CA ASP A 37 8.07 -9.67 20.89
C ASP A 37 8.67 -8.59 19.98
N LEU A 38 9.46 -7.67 20.51
CA LEU A 38 10.16 -6.67 19.72
C LEU A 38 11.19 -7.28 18.77
N ASP A 39 11.98 -8.25 19.26
CA ASP A 39 12.96 -8.95 18.43
C ASP A 39 12.27 -9.77 17.34
N PHE A 40 11.12 -10.38 17.65
CA PHE A 40 10.30 -11.05 16.64
C PHE A 40 9.83 -10.09 15.55
N LEU A 41 9.41 -8.87 15.91
CA LEU A 41 9.01 -7.86 14.93
C LEU A 41 10.19 -7.43 14.05
N LYS A 42 11.35 -7.13 14.64
CA LYS A 42 12.57 -6.80 13.90
C LYS A 42 13.00 -7.94 12.98
N LEU A 43 12.93 -9.18 13.48
CA LEU A 43 13.28 -10.37 12.72
C LEU A 43 12.37 -10.58 11.51
N GLY A 44 11.07 -10.39 11.66
CA GLY A 44 10.11 -10.51 10.57
C GLY A 44 10.31 -9.45 9.49
N VAL A 45 10.56 -8.20 9.87
CA VAL A 45 10.91 -7.11 8.96
C VAL A 45 12.23 -7.41 8.24
N SER A 46 13.25 -7.84 8.98
CA SER A 46 14.54 -8.25 8.39
C SER A 46 14.37 -9.40 7.40
N ARG A 47 13.42 -10.31 7.66
CA ARG A 47 13.08 -11.39 6.72
C ARG A 47 12.48 -10.86 5.44
N CYS A 48 11.57 -9.89 5.49
CA CYS A 48 11.03 -9.22 4.30
C CYS A 48 12.12 -8.49 3.50
N MET A 49 13.09 -7.91 4.19
CA MET A 49 14.22 -7.21 3.55
C MET A 49 15.28 -8.17 2.99
N SER A 50 15.28 -9.44 3.38
CA SER A 50 16.32 -10.41 3.01
C SER A 50 16.13 -10.97 1.59
N ALA A 51 17.22 -11.16 0.86
CA ALA A 51 17.27 -11.89 -0.41
C ALA A 51 17.31 -13.42 -0.24
N ALA A 52 17.30 -13.92 0.99
CA ALA A 52 17.39 -15.35 1.29
C ALA A 52 16.21 -16.13 0.69
N ARG A 53 16.52 -17.28 0.06
CA ARG A 53 15.52 -18.10 -0.66
C ARG A 53 14.54 -18.85 0.25
N SER A 54 14.93 -19.06 1.49
CA SER A 54 14.13 -19.77 2.51
C SER A 54 14.27 -19.14 3.88
N GLY A 55 13.35 -19.45 4.80
CA GLY A 55 13.45 -19.01 6.18
C GLY A 55 14.67 -19.61 6.91
N ASN A 56 15.07 -20.84 6.56
CA ASN A 56 16.27 -21.45 7.12
C ASN A 56 17.53 -20.73 6.66
N ASP A 57 17.66 -20.44 5.38
CA ASP A 57 18.75 -19.69 4.78
C ASP A 57 18.85 -18.29 5.41
N PHE A 58 17.72 -17.59 5.53
CA PHE A 58 17.64 -16.31 6.22
C PHE A 58 18.16 -16.40 7.66
N LEU A 59 17.67 -17.35 8.47
CA LEU A 59 18.05 -17.45 9.88
C LEU A 59 19.50 -17.85 10.07
N GLN A 60 20.07 -18.63 9.17
CA GLN A 60 21.51 -18.94 9.21
C GLN A 60 22.36 -17.69 8.98
N THR A 61 21.98 -16.86 7.98
CA THR A 61 22.66 -15.59 7.70
C THR A 61 22.47 -14.60 8.86
N TYR A 62 21.22 -14.41 9.31
CA TYR A 62 20.89 -13.50 10.40
C TYR A 62 21.64 -13.80 11.69
N ARG A 63 21.74 -15.08 12.09
CA ARG A 63 22.50 -15.49 13.28
C ARG A 63 23.98 -15.18 13.17
N LYS A 64 24.55 -15.35 11.98
CA LYS A 64 25.96 -15.08 11.73
C LYS A 64 26.26 -13.58 11.84
N ASP A 65 25.33 -12.74 11.37
CA ASP A 65 25.52 -11.29 11.34
C ASP A 65 25.21 -10.62 12.69
N ASP A 66 24.22 -11.16 13.46
CA ASP A 66 23.68 -10.53 14.68
C ASP A 66 24.00 -11.31 15.97
N GLU A 67 24.79 -12.39 15.91
CA GLU A 67 25.07 -13.29 17.06
C GLU A 67 23.80 -13.78 17.78
N SER A 68 22.66 -13.72 17.10
CA SER A 68 21.36 -14.07 17.65
C SER A 68 21.26 -15.55 17.97
N ARG A 69 20.68 -15.89 19.12
CA ARG A 69 20.44 -17.27 19.56
C ARG A 69 19.11 -17.84 19.09
N VAL A 70 18.36 -17.10 18.26
CA VAL A 70 17.04 -17.52 17.78
C VAL A 70 17.11 -18.86 17.04
N ARG A 71 16.40 -19.87 17.56
CA ARG A 71 16.30 -21.18 16.90
C ARG A 71 15.29 -21.09 15.73
N VAL A 72 15.56 -21.86 14.67
CA VAL A 72 14.68 -21.97 13.49
C VAL A 72 13.26 -22.36 13.91
N SER A 73 13.12 -23.33 14.80
CA SER A 73 11.83 -23.78 15.34
C SER A 73 11.08 -22.64 16.02
N ASN A 74 11.76 -21.82 16.85
CA ASN A 74 11.14 -20.75 17.59
C ASN A 74 10.56 -19.68 16.67
N PHE A 75 11.25 -19.33 15.60
CA PHE A 75 10.74 -18.39 14.60
C PHE A 75 9.48 -18.94 13.89
N PHE A 76 9.53 -20.18 13.38
CA PHE A 76 8.38 -20.73 12.67
C PHE A 76 7.17 -21.03 13.58
N GLU A 77 7.40 -21.39 14.84
CA GLU A 77 6.31 -21.53 15.82
C GLU A 77 5.74 -20.14 16.20
N ALA A 78 6.59 -19.12 16.34
CA ALA A 78 6.17 -17.75 16.57
C ALA A 78 5.25 -17.21 15.46
N LEU A 79 5.48 -17.58 14.20
CA LEU A 79 4.60 -17.22 13.08
C LEU A 79 3.18 -17.79 13.21
N LYS A 80 2.97 -18.86 13.96
CA LYS A 80 1.65 -19.45 14.18
C LYS A 80 0.88 -18.82 15.34
N SER A 81 1.55 -18.03 16.19
CA SER A 81 0.99 -17.48 17.43
C SER A 81 -0.11 -16.44 17.17
N PRO A 82 -1.36 -16.66 17.65
CA PRO A 82 -2.42 -15.66 17.55
C PRO A 82 -2.10 -14.37 18.33
N ARG A 83 -1.44 -14.50 19.50
CA ARG A 83 -1.03 -13.36 20.32
C ARG A 83 -0.05 -12.46 19.57
N ARG A 84 1.00 -13.04 18.96
CA ARG A 84 1.99 -12.27 18.20
C ARG A 84 1.39 -11.66 16.93
N LEU A 85 0.40 -12.33 16.31
CA LEU A 85 -0.34 -11.75 15.20
C LEU A 85 -1.15 -10.53 15.64
N ALA A 86 -1.84 -10.62 16.76
CA ALA A 86 -2.59 -9.49 17.33
C ALA A 86 -1.65 -8.31 17.64
N ASN A 87 -0.51 -8.60 18.26
CA ASN A 87 0.52 -7.59 18.57
C ASN A 87 1.03 -6.90 17.29
N LEU A 88 1.45 -7.65 16.28
CA LEU A 88 1.90 -7.09 14.99
C LEU A 88 0.82 -6.26 14.31
N THR A 89 -0.44 -6.70 14.36
CA THR A 89 -1.57 -5.94 13.82
C THR A 89 -1.76 -4.61 14.57
N SER A 90 -1.66 -4.63 15.90
CA SER A 90 -1.74 -3.42 16.72
C SER A 90 -0.61 -2.45 16.43
N VAL A 91 0.62 -2.93 16.29
CA VAL A 91 1.78 -2.10 15.95
C VAL A 91 1.59 -1.44 14.58
N ASN A 92 1.13 -2.16 13.57
CA ASN A 92 0.81 -1.56 12.26
C ASN A 92 -0.28 -0.48 12.36
N ALA A 93 -1.28 -0.68 13.23
CA ALA A 93 -2.32 0.31 13.45
C ALA A 93 -1.80 1.57 14.16
N LEU A 94 -0.89 1.41 15.12
CA LEU A 94 -0.25 2.54 15.84
C LEU A 94 0.74 3.32 14.96
N LEU A 95 1.36 2.69 13.98
CA LEU A 95 2.20 3.40 13.01
C LEU A 95 1.41 4.38 12.15
N LYS A 96 0.11 4.15 11.92
CA LYS A 96 -0.68 5.04 11.06
C LYS A 96 -0.73 6.48 11.58
N PRO A 97 -1.14 6.79 12.83
CA PRO A 97 -1.06 8.15 13.37
C PRO A 97 0.38 8.66 13.42
N TYR A 98 1.35 7.84 13.80
CA TYR A 98 2.76 8.22 13.77
C TYR A 98 3.19 8.69 12.39
N MET A 99 2.83 7.98 11.32
CA MET A 99 3.12 8.37 9.94
C MET A 99 2.40 9.68 9.54
N ALA A 100 1.15 9.88 9.99
CA ALA A 100 0.42 11.11 9.72
C ALA A 100 1.09 12.36 10.35
N ASP A 101 1.76 12.20 11.47
CA ASP A 101 2.49 13.29 12.15
C ASP A 101 3.87 13.56 11.51
N HIS A 102 4.45 12.58 10.82
CA HIS A 102 5.83 12.66 10.31
C HIS A 102 5.93 12.77 8.80
N LEU A 103 4.98 12.21 8.03
CA LEU A 103 5.00 12.23 6.58
C LEU A 103 4.18 13.38 6.00
N PRO A 104 4.53 13.92 4.83
CA PRO A 104 3.72 14.91 4.15
C PRO A 104 2.37 14.30 3.70
N ASP A 105 1.32 15.08 3.79
CA ASP A 105 0.04 14.78 3.16
C ASP A 105 0.00 15.45 1.78
N GLU A 106 0.20 14.68 0.73
CA GLU A 106 0.23 15.20 -0.65
C GLU A 106 -1.13 15.75 -1.11
N LEU A 107 -2.22 15.34 -0.46
CA LEU A 107 -3.59 15.78 -0.77
C LEU A 107 -4.09 16.91 0.14
N ALA A 108 -3.27 17.39 1.07
CA ALA A 108 -3.64 18.45 2.01
C ALA A 108 -4.01 19.78 1.32
N ALA A 109 -3.46 20.06 0.14
CA ALA A 109 -3.76 21.26 -0.64
C ALA A 109 -5.17 21.27 -1.25
N ILE A 110 -5.91 20.16 -1.19
CA ILE A 110 -7.27 20.04 -1.72
C ILE A 110 -8.24 20.19 -0.57
N GLU A 111 -8.78 21.40 -0.40
CA GLU A 111 -9.64 21.75 0.74
C GLU A 111 -10.91 20.86 0.82
N GLU A 112 -11.45 20.47 -0.33
CA GLU A 112 -12.60 19.58 -0.44
C GLU A 112 -12.40 18.20 0.21
N LEU A 113 -11.13 17.79 0.38
CA LEU A 113 -10.75 16.50 0.97
C LEU A 113 -10.47 16.54 2.47
N LYS A 114 -10.54 17.70 3.12
CA LYS A 114 -10.15 17.90 4.53
C LYS A 114 -10.73 16.86 5.51
N ASN A 115 -12.00 16.49 5.34
CA ASN A 115 -12.70 15.56 6.24
C ASN A 115 -12.85 14.15 5.63
N TRP A 116 -11.97 13.78 4.71
CA TRP A 116 -12.03 12.50 4.03
C TRP A 116 -10.81 11.64 4.35
N HIS A 117 -11.07 10.39 4.73
CA HIS A 117 -10.06 9.33 4.80
C HIS A 117 -10.09 8.57 3.47
N LEU A 118 -8.98 8.57 2.77
CA LEU A 118 -8.87 8.18 1.38
C LEU A 118 -8.07 6.89 1.26
N TYR A 119 -8.65 5.87 0.65
CA TYR A 119 -8.03 4.55 0.54
C TYR A 119 -8.10 4.01 -0.88
N ALA A 120 -7.01 3.41 -1.34
CA ALA A 120 -7.05 2.44 -2.43
C ALA A 120 -7.06 1.03 -1.84
N GLY A 121 -7.90 0.16 -2.38
CA GLY A 121 -7.96 -1.25 -1.98
C GLY A 121 -7.66 -2.17 -3.14
N ASP A 122 -6.94 -3.27 -2.87
CA ASP A 122 -6.64 -4.27 -3.90
C ASP A 122 -6.17 -5.59 -3.29
N GLY A 123 -6.22 -6.67 -4.09
CA GLY A 123 -5.76 -8.00 -3.75
C GLY A 123 -4.39 -8.32 -4.31
N HIS A 124 -3.53 -8.94 -3.50
CA HIS A 124 -2.21 -9.38 -3.92
C HIS A 124 -2.00 -10.87 -3.62
N TYR A 125 -1.44 -11.61 -4.60
CA TYR A 125 -1.29 -13.05 -4.53
C TYR A 125 0.18 -13.48 -4.62
N HIS A 126 0.60 -14.32 -3.65
CA HIS A 126 1.90 -14.97 -3.62
C HIS A 126 1.78 -16.45 -3.99
N LYS A 127 2.88 -17.06 -4.46
CA LYS A 127 2.96 -18.51 -4.60
C LYS A 127 2.75 -19.18 -3.25
N ALA A 128 2.11 -20.35 -3.26
CA ALA A 128 1.90 -21.15 -2.06
C ALA A 128 3.25 -21.53 -1.40
N ALA A 129 3.22 -21.72 -0.08
CA ALA A 129 4.34 -22.31 0.64
C ALA A 129 4.62 -23.74 0.18
N VAL A 130 5.86 -24.23 0.40
CA VAL A 130 6.27 -25.58 -0.03
C VAL A 130 5.35 -26.66 0.53
N PHE A 131 4.95 -26.51 1.80
CA PHE A 131 4.15 -27.50 2.53
C PHE A 131 2.65 -27.23 2.50
N ASP A 132 2.18 -26.23 1.70
CA ASP A 132 0.74 -26.05 1.52
C ASP A 132 0.14 -27.29 0.82
N PRO A 133 -1.04 -27.75 1.23
CA PRO A 133 -1.71 -28.86 0.58
C PRO A 133 -2.02 -28.51 -0.88
N LYS A 134 -1.97 -29.51 -1.75
CA LYS A 134 -2.41 -29.37 -3.14
C LYS A 134 -3.93 -29.24 -3.18
N THR A 135 -4.44 -28.33 -3.97
CA THR A 135 -5.88 -28.24 -4.28
C THR A 135 -6.24 -29.29 -5.33
N LYS A 136 -7.52 -29.69 -5.36
CA LYS A 136 -8.03 -30.53 -6.43
C LYS A 136 -7.80 -29.85 -7.79
N ALA A 137 -7.43 -30.63 -8.79
CA ALA A 137 -7.23 -30.10 -10.14
C ALA A 137 -8.53 -29.48 -10.68
N ASN A 138 -8.46 -28.31 -11.28
CA ASN A 138 -9.52 -27.88 -12.20
C ASN A 138 -9.57 -28.85 -13.37
N HIS A 139 -10.73 -29.05 -13.95
CA HIS A 139 -11.04 -30.06 -14.99
C HIS A 139 -10.07 -30.10 -16.19
N SER A 140 -9.13 -29.18 -16.31
CA SER A 140 -8.16 -29.12 -17.41
C SER A 140 -6.71 -29.49 -17.06
N SER A 141 -6.37 -29.76 -15.79
CA SER A 141 -5.00 -30.09 -15.39
C SER A 141 -4.91 -31.53 -14.84
N LYS A 142 -3.98 -32.30 -15.40
CA LYS A 142 -3.75 -33.73 -14.98
C LYS A 142 -3.19 -33.83 -13.56
N GLU A 143 -2.57 -32.75 -13.00
CA GLU A 143 -2.01 -32.78 -11.66
C GLU A 143 -2.58 -31.67 -10.75
N PRO A 144 -2.89 -31.98 -9.47
CA PRO A 144 -3.32 -30.96 -8.52
C PRO A 144 -2.22 -29.94 -8.28
N SER A 145 -2.51 -28.65 -8.52
CA SER A 145 -1.59 -27.55 -8.24
C SER A 145 -1.92 -26.89 -6.89
N LYS A 146 -0.88 -26.37 -6.22
CA LYS A 146 -1.08 -25.59 -5.00
C LYS A 146 -1.79 -24.27 -5.30
N SER A 147 -2.78 -23.92 -4.48
CA SER A 147 -3.42 -22.62 -4.58
C SER A 147 -2.47 -21.50 -4.14
N PRO A 148 -2.42 -20.38 -4.85
CA PRO A 148 -1.70 -19.20 -4.39
C PRO A 148 -2.33 -18.68 -3.09
N THR A 149 -1.51 -18.02 -2.27
CA THR A 149 -1.98 -17.34 -1.07
C THR A 149 -2.31 -15.89 -1.43
N GLY A 150 -3.57 -15.51 -1.30
CA GLY A 150 -4.04 -14.16 -1.58
C GLY A 150 -4.20 -13.34 -0.30
N HIS A 151 -3.88 -12.08 -0.37
CA HIS A 151 -4.03 -11.10 0.70
C HIS A 151 -4.68 -9.85 0.15
N PHE A 152 -5.54 -9.22 0.94
CA PHE A 152 -6.16 -7.95 0.60
C PHE A 152 -5.61 -6.85 1.49
N PHE A 153 -5.33 -5.72 0.88
CA PHE A 153 -4.71 -4.56 1.52
C PHE A 153 -5.50 -3.29 1.23
N ARG A 154 -5.26 -2.29 2.06
CA ARG A 154 -5.64 -0.90 1.78
C ARG A 154 -4.42 0.00 1.92
N LEU A 155 -4.28 0.93 1.00
CA LEU A 155 -3.29 1.99 1.03
C LEU A 155 -3.98 3.30 1.40
N ASP A 156 -3.53 3.97 2.44
CA ASP A 156 -3.95 5.33 2.76
C ASP A 156 -3.30 6.30 1.75
N LEU A 157 -4.10 7.03 1.00
CA LEU A 157 -3.59 7.87 -0.09
C LEU A 157 -2.94 9.18 0.40
N ARG A 158 -3.10 9.54 1.67
CA ARG A 158 -2.48 10.74 2.24
C ARG A 158 -1.04 10.47 2.69
N THR A 159 -0.84 9.38 3.39
CA THR A 159 0.45 9.03 4.02
C THR A 159 1.13 7.84 3.37
N GLN A 160 0.50 7.21 2.39
CA GLN A 160 0.96 5.95 1.78
C GLN A 160 1.09 4.79 2.80
N HIS A 161 0.41 4.89 3.96
CA HIS A 161 0.39 3.81 4.94
C HIS A 161 -0.32 2.58 4.37
N LEU A 162 0.40 1.46 4.31
CA LEU A 162 -0.14 0.18 3.87
C LEU A 162 -0.73 -0.56 5.08
N GLY A 163 -2.01 -0.91 5.01
CA GLY A 163 -2.72 -1.69 6.01
C GLY A 163 -3.25 -3.01 5.45
N TYR A 164 -3.19 -4.05 6.25
CA TYR A 164 -3.74 -5.36 5.93
C TYR A 164 -5.24 -5.41 6.18
N LEU A 165 -6.01 -6.00 5.26
CA LEU A 165 -7.46 -6.20 5.42
C LEU A 165 -7.80 -7.65 5.75
N ASP A 166 -7.50 -8.60 4.85
CA ASP A 166 -7.85 -10.01 5.10
C ASP A 166 -7.04 -10.98 4.23
N LEU A 167 -7.08 -12.27 4.64
CA LEU A 167 -6.59 -13.40 3.88
C LEU A 167 -7.68 -13.87 2.90
N ALA A 168 -7.31 -14.10 1.66
CA ALA A 168 -8.22 -14.65 0.67
C ALA A 168 -8.77 -16.03 1.09
N GLN A 169 -10.05 -16.22 0.84
CA GLN A 169 -10.80 -17.46 1.11
C GLN A 169 -11.46 -17.94 -0.20
N PRO A 170 -10.69 -18.50 -1.14
CA PRO A 170 -11.25 -18.97 -2.39
C PRO A 170 -12.23 -20.13 -2.15
N ASP A 171 -13.28 -20.19 -2.96
CA ASP A 171 -14.20 -21.32 -2.97
C ASP A 171 -13.47 -22.60 -3.40
N ASP A 172 -14.08 -23.76 -3.09
CA ASP A 172 -13.55 -25.05 -3.47
C ASP A 172 -13.29 -25.13 -4.98
N GLY A 173 -12.08 -25.56 -5.33
CA GLY A 173 -11.63 -25.64 -6.72
C GLY A 173 -11.19 -24.33 -7.36
N LYS A 174 -11.33 -23.17 -6.71
CA LYS A 174 -10.84 -21.89 -7.22
C LYS A 174 -9.44 -21.57 -6.68
N LYS A 175 -8.64 -20.89 -7.51
CA LYS A 175 -7.28 -20.46 -7.14
C LYS A 175 -7.24 -19.08 -6.48
N SER A 176 -8.29 -18.28 -6.67
CA SER A 176 -8.39 -16.91 -6.14
C SER A 176 -9.81 -16.62 -5.66
N GLU A 177 -9.93 -15.71 -4.72
CA GLU A 177 -11.19 -15.12 -4.29
C GLU A 177 -11.43 -13.82 -5.06
N HIS A 178 -12.67 -13.52 -5.38
CA HIS A 178 -13.06 -12.28 -6.00
C HIS A 178 -13.06 -11.14 -4.96
N ASP A 179 -12.48 -9.99 -5.29
CA ASP A 179 -12.28 -8.85 -4.39
C ASP A 179 -13.59 -8.37 -3.76
N LEU A 180 -14.67 -8.34 -4.53
CA LEU A 180 -15.99 -7.98 -4.00
C LEU A 180 -16.46 -8.93 -2.89
N LYS A 181 -16.18 -10.24 -3.00
CA LYS A 181 -16.56 -11.22 -1.97
C LYS A 181 -15.82 -10.93 -0.67
N MET A 182 -14.53 -10.65 -0.75
CA MET A 182 -13.73 -10.22 0.40
C MET A 182 -14.27 -8.92 0.98
N LEU A 183 -14.52 -7.89 0.14
CA LEU A 183 -15.01 -6.59 0.57
C LEU A 183 -16.34 -6.69 1.33
N LYS A 184 -17.28 -7.50 0.84
CA LYS A 184 -18.59 -7.73 1.51
C LYS A 184 -18.47 -8.49 2.82
N ARG A 185 -17.39 -9.24 3.03
CA ARG A 185 -17.10 -9.95 4.27
C ARG A 185 -16.52 -9.03 5.35
N GLN A 186 -15.97 -7.87 4.95
CA GLN A 186 -15.39 -6.94 5.92
C GLN A 186 -16.48 -6.31 6.79
N ASP A 187 -16.16 -6.16 8.07
CA ASP A 187 -16.94 -5.32 8.96
C ASP A 187 -16.84 -3.84 8.54
N LEU A 188 -17.95 -3.14 8.55
CA LEU A 188 -18.00 -1.72 8.14
C LEU A 188 -17.21 -0.81 9.08
N GLU A 189 -17.02 -1.16 10.37
CA GLU A 189 -16.14 -0.42 11.26
C GLU A 189 -14.67 -0.56 10.83
N THR A 190 -14.27 -1.77 10.46
CA THR A 190 -12.92 -2.02 9.90
C THR A 190 -12.69 -1.21 8.62
N LEU A 191 -13.69 -1.16 7.72
CA LEU A 191 -13.59 -0.36 6.51
C LEU A 191 -13.59 1.15 6.80
N ARG A 192 -14.41 1.60 7.75
CA ARG A 192 -14.38 3.00 8.18
C ARG A 192 -13.00 3.39 8.74
N GLY A 193 -12.30 2.43 9.33
CA GLY A 193 -11.06 2.69 10.05
C GLY A 193 -11.32 3.58 11.27
N ASN A 194 -10.30 4.24 11.78
CA ASN A 194 -10.42 5.15 12.93
C ASN A 194 -10.83 6.57 12.51
N ALA A 195 -11.71 6.71 11.51
CA ALA A 195 -12.17 8.03 11.07
C ALA A 195 -12.95 8.72 12.20
N PRO A 196 -12.59 9.94 12.62
CA PRO A 196 -13.31 10.68 13.64
C PRO A 196 -14.78 10.88 13.31
N LYS A 197 -15.60 11.20 14.32
CA LYS A 197 -17.01 11.54 14.09
C LYS A 197 -17.12 12.74 13.14
N GLY A 198 -17.97 12.65 12.13
CA GLY A 198 -18.13 13.66 11.08
C GLY A 198 -17.23 13.50 9.87
N HIS A 199 -16.14 12.73 9.98
CA HIS A 199 -15.31 12.38 8.83
C HIS A 199 -15.92 11.23 8.03
N LYS A 200 -15.57 11.15 6.75
CA LYS A 200 -16.04 10.15 5.79
C LYS A 200 -14.88 9.28 5.33
N ALA A 201 -15.15 8.03 4.96
CA ALA A 201 -14.18 7.15 4.32
C ALA A 201 -14.50 6.99 2.83
N PHE A 202 -13.50 7.06 1.97
CA PHE A 202 -13.65 6.93 0.53
C PHE A 202 -12.69 5.87 0.00
N TYR A 203 -13.23 4.87 -0.68
CA TYR A 203 -12.48 3.75 -1.22
C TYR A 203 -12.45 3.76 -2.74
N LEU A 204 -11.27 3.58 -3.29
CA LEU A 204 -11.02 3.39 -4.70
C LEU A 204 -10.71 1.91 -4.93
N TRP A 205 -11.56 1.24 -5.68
CA TRP A 205 -11.43 -0.18 -6.01
C TRP A 205 -11.38 -0.39 -7.52
N ASP A 206 -10.92 -1.56 -7.92
CA ASP A 206 -11.06 -2.00 -9.29
C ASP A 206 -12.56 -2.20 -9.64
N ARG A 207 -12.87 -2.14 -10.95
CA ARG A 207 -14.22 -2.37 -11.51
C ARG A 207 -14.85 -3.71 -11.11
N ALA A 208 -14.05 -4.64 -10.58
CA ALA A 208 -14.54 -5.88 -10.00
C ALA A 208 -15.42 -5.68 -8.77
N CYS A 209 -15.24 -4.58 -8.02
CA CYS A 209 -15.91 -4.32 -6.74
C CYS A 209 -17.23 -3.53 -6.83
N ILE A 210 -17.91 -3.56 -7.97
CA ILE A 210 -19.21 -2.90 -8.11
C ILE A 210 -20.31 -3.76 -7.46
N ASP A 211 -20.93 -3.19 -6.40
CA ASP A 211 -22.16 -3.68 -5.78
C ASP A 211 -22.90 -2.48 -5.18
N TYR A 212 -23.92 -2.01 -5.88
CA TYR A 212 -24.64 -0.79 -5.52
C TYR A 212 -25.40 -0.92 -4.20
N GLY A 213 -25.95 -2.10 -3.89
CA GLY A 213 -26.62 -2.37 -2.63
C GLY A 213 -25.66 -2.31 -1.44
N PHE A 214 -24.48 -2.91 -1.58
CA PHE A 214 -23.43 -2.80 -0.57
C PHE A 214 -22.97 -1.35 -0.40
N TRP A 215 -22.77 -0.61 -1.48
CA TRP A 215 -22.37 0.80 -1.43
C TRP A 215 -23.42 1.68 -0.73
N ALA A 216 -24.70 1.46 -1.01
CA ALA A 216 -25.80 2.17 -0.34
C ALA A 216 -25.83 1.89 1.16
N LYS A 217 -25.71 0.62 1.55
CA LYS A 217 -25.62 0.18 2.96
C LYS A 217 -24.44 0.81 3.68
N ALA A 218 -23.24 0.73 3.10
CA ALA A 218 -22.02 1.24 3.70
C ALA A 218 -22.07 2.76 3.89
N LYS A 219 -22.60 3.49 2.91
CA LYS A 219 -22.83 4.93 3.00
C LYS A 219 -23.80 5.28 4.12
N ALA A 220 -24.97 4.64 4.16
CA ALA A 220 -26.02 4.94 5.12
C ALA A 220 -25.59 4.63 6.56
N GLN A 221 -24.90 3.51 6.78
CA GLN A 221 -24.56 3.05 8.13
C GLN A 221 -23.30 3.70 8.69
N LYS A 222 -22.27 3.95 7.84
CA LYS A 222 -20.92 4.32 8.31
C LYS A 222 -20.27 5.48 7.54
N GLY A 223 -20.97 6.11 6.61
CA GLY A 223 -20.38 7.18 5.80
C GLY A 223 -19.20 6.72 4.97
N ILE A 224 -19.28 5.51 4.40
CA ILE A 224 -18.27 4.92 3.54
C ILE A 224 -18.72 5.06 2.07
N TYR A 225 -17.85 5.64 1.27
CA TYR A 225 -18.10 5.93 -0.13
C TYR A 225 -17.13 5.16 -1.01
N PHE A 226 -17.51 4.97 -2.27
CA PHE A 226 -16.75 4.18 -3.23
C PHE A 226 -16.70 4.87 -4.58
N ALA A 227 -15.58 4.71 -5.29
CA ALA A 227 -15.49 4.98 -6.72
C ALA A 227 -14.73 3.88 -7.45
N THR A 228 -15.14 3.65 -8.70
CA THR A 228 -14.51 2.70 -9.61
C THR A 228 -14.72 3.11 -11.06
N LEU A 229 -14.04 2.42 -11.98
CA LEU A 229 -14.37 2.51 -13.40
C LEU A 229 -15.63 1.70 -13.72
N GLU A 230 -16.46 2.24 -14.61
CA GLU A 230 -17.59 1.54 -15.16
C GLU A 230 -17.14 0.32 -15.97
N LYS A 231 -17.87 -0.79 -15.86
CA LYS A 231 -17.64 -1.96 -16.70
C LYS A 231 -18.17 -1.71 -18.10
N SER A 232 -17.52 -2.25 -19.13
CA SER A 232 -17.94 -2.13 -20.53
C SER A 232 -19.33 -2.71 -20.81
N ASN A 233 -19.77 -3.66 -19.98
CA ASN A 233 -21.09 -4.29 -20.05
C ASN A 233 -22.09 -3.73 -19.02
N SER A 234 -21.78 -2.60 -18.40
CA SER A 234 -22.69 -1.93 -17.46
C SER A 234 -23.87 -1.35 -18.22
N VAL A 235 -25.07 -1.58 -17.69
CA VAL A 235 -26.29 -0.97 -18.21
C VAL A 235 -26.73 0.07 -17.21
N THR A 236 -26.67 1.33 -17.64
CA THR A 236 -27.12 2.49 -16.84
C THR A 236 -28.07 3.33 -17.66
N THR A 237 -29.13 3.85 -17.04
CA THR A 237 -30.09 4.73 -17.65
C THR A 237 -29.86 6.16 -17.16
N PHE A 238 -29.79 7.11 -18.07
CA PHE A 238 -29.64 8.53 -17.72
C PHE A 238 -30.87 9.03 -16.95
N ILE A 239 -30.67 9.71 -15.83
CA ILE A 239 -31.73 10.39 -15.06
C ILE A 239 -31.68 11.88 -15.34
N ARG A 240 -30.55 12.53 -15.03
CA ARG A 240 -30.34 13.97 -15.19
C ARG A 240 -28.87 14.35 -15.11
N GLU A 241 -28.54 15.53 -15.58
CA GLU A 241 -27.23 16.11 -15.26
C GLU A 241 -27.13 16.34 -13.74
N PHE A 242 -25.97 16.01 -13.18
CA PHE A 242 -25.70 16.18 -11.74
C PHE A 242 -25.13 17.56 -11.46
N SER A 243 -24.12 17.97 -12.21
CA SER A 243 -23.55 19.32 -12.17
C SER A 243 -23.27 19.83 -13.59
N ILE A 244 -23.34 21.14 -13.76
CA ILE A 244 -22.89 21.82 -14.97
C ILE A 244 -21.39 21.99 -14.85
N ILE A 245 -20.65 21.55 -15.85
CA ILE A 245 -19.20 21.67 -15.88
C ILE A 245 -18.85 23.10 -16.29
N ASP A 246 -18.14 23.80 -15.40
CA ASP A 246 -17.50 25.07 -15.71
C ASP A 246 -16.19 24.78 -16.48
N TYR A 247 -16.20 25.03 -17.79
CA TYR A 247 -15.05 24.80 -18.66
C TYR A 247 -13.99 25.91 -18.57
N ASP A 248 -14.30 27.04 -17.95
CA ASP A 248 -13.31 28.10 -17.68
C ASP A 248 -12.44 27.75 -16.49
N ASP A 249 -12.88 26.85 -15.61
CA ASP A 249 -12.06 26.30 -14.53
C ASP A 249 -11.11 25.23 -15.08
N CYS A 250 -9.80 25.53 -15.07
CA CYS A 250 -8.75 24.62 -15.55
C CYS A 250 -8.71 23.27 -14.82
N ARG A 251 -9.32 23.15 -13.62
CA ARG A 251 -9.45 21.90 -12.88
C ARG A 251 -10.36 20.91 -13.60
N ASN A 252 -11.32 21.40 -14.34
CA ASN A 252 -12.31 20.60 -15.07
C ASN A 252 -11.85 20.17 -16.47
N GLU A 253 -10.61 20.51 -16.85
CA GLU A 253 -10.08 20.12 -18.16
C GLU A 253 -10.14 18.60 -18.38
N GLY A 254 -10.77 18.20 -19.47
CA GLY A 254 -11.01 16.80 -19.83
C GLY A 254 -12.32 16.23 -19.30
N LEU A 255 -13.05 16.91 -18.39
CA LEU A 255 -14.37 16.50 -17.98
C LEU A 255 -15.37 16.70 -19.16
N ILE A 256 -16.18 15.68 -19.42
CA ILE A 256 -17.19 15.71 -20.49
C ILE A 256 -18.61 15.78 -19.92
N SER A 257 -18.88 15.04 -18.85
CA SER A 257 -20.18 15.06 -18.19
C SER A 257 -20.09 14.59 -16.74
N ASP A 258 -21.02 15.08 -15.94
CA ASP A 258 -21.25 14.70 -14.55
C ASP A 258 -22.74 14.48 -14.35
N ARG A 259 -23.19 13.20 -14.25
CA ARG A 259 -24.56 12.77 -14.39
C ARG A 259 -25.02 11.93 -13.21
N LEU A 260 -26.32 11.92 -12.98
CA LEU A 260 -26.98 10.86 -12.26
C LEU A 260 -27.56 9.85 -13.24
N VAL A 261 -27.25 8.60 -12.99
CA VAL A 261 -27.72 7.46 -13.75
C VAL A 261 -28.37 6.44 -12.83
N GLU A 262 -29.33 5.69 -13.34
CA GLU A 262 -29.91 4.55 -12.65
C GLU A 262 -29.24 3.28 -13.13
N SER A 263 -28.77 2.46 -12.19
CA SER A 263 -28.26 1.13 -12.51
C SER A 263 -29.39 0.16 -12.84
N SER A 264 -29.07 -0.96 -13.50
CA SER A 264 -30.03 -2.04 -13.75
C SER A 264 -30.67 -2.64 -12.49
N ALA A 265 -30.11 -2.36 -11.31
CA ALA A 265 -30.64 -2.76 -10.01
C ALA A 265 -31.46 -1.66 -9.31
N GLY A 266 -31.79 -0.56 -10.01
CA GLY A 266 -32.62 0.53 -9.49
C GLY A 266 -31.89 1.48 -8.53
N TYR A 267 -30.56 1.48 -8.49
CA TYR A 267 -29.79 2.42 -7.66
C TYR A 267 -29.36 3.64 -8.44
N GLU A 268 -29.61 4.82 -7.89
CA GLU A 268 -29.11 6.08 -8.41
C GLU A 268 -27.64 6.25 -8.07
N ILE A 269 -26.78 6.35 -9.10
CA ILE A 269 -25.33 6.44 -9.03
C ILE A 269 -24.85 7.66 -9.82
N ARG A 270 -23.81 8.33 -9.35
CA ARG A 270 -23.16 9.40 -10.09
C ARG A 270 -22.16 8.80 -11.07
N GLN A 271 -22.28 9.20 -12.34
CA GLN A 271 -21.36 8.84 -13.42
C GLN A 271 -20.62 10.09 -13.88
N ILE A 272 -19.29 10.02 -13.93
CA ILE A 272 -18.41 11.08 -14.42
C ILE A 272 -17.68 10.56 -15.65
N VAL A 273 -17.78 11.29 -16.77
CA VAL A 273 -17.06 10.97 -18.02
C VAL A 273 -15.89 11.95 -18.16
N TYR A 274 -14.72 11.41 -18.35
CA TYR A 274 -13.48 12.17 -18.49
C TYR A 274 -12.64 11.63 -19.63
N ILE A 275 -12.13 12.53 -20.48
CA ILE A 275 -11.13 12.21 -21.48
C ILE A 275 -9.79 12.75 -21.01
N ASP A 276 -8.82 11.87 -20.80
CA ASP A 276 -7.48 12.29 -20.39
C ASP A 276 -6.83 13.12 -21.50
N PRO A 277 -6.56 14.43 -21.28
CA PRO A 277 -6.02 15.30 -22.29
C PRO A 277 -4.63 14.88 -22.80
N ALA A 278 -3.90 14.08 -22.02
CA ALA A 278 -2.57 13.59 -22.41
C ALA A 278 -2.62 12.40 -23.37
N THR A 279 -3.63 11.53 -23.24
CA THR A 279 -3.73 10.27 -23.99
C THR A 279 -4.91 10.19 -24.93
N GLY A 280 -5.92 11.06 -24.77
CA GLY A 280 -7.20 10.98 -25.46
C GLY A 280 -8.10 9.82 -25.02
N THR A 281 -7.72 9.12 -23.94
CA THR A 281 -8.46 7.96 -23.45
C THR A 281 -9.68 8.41 -22.64
N GLU A 282 -10.86 7.86 -22.98
CA GLU A 282 -12.08 8.07 -22.24
C GLU A 282 -12.15 7.15 -21.02
N TYR A 283 -12.52 7.72 -19.88
CA TYR A 283 -12.79 7.02 -18.64
C TYR A 283 -14.18 7.37 -18.15
N ARG A 284 -14.92 6.35 -17.69
CA ARG A 284 -16.22 6.51 -17.03
C ARG A 284 -16.11 6.04 -15.60
N TYR A 285 -16.32 6.94 -14.66
CA TYR A 285 -16.26 6.66 -13.24
C TYR A 285 -17.66 6.54 -12.67
N LEU A 286 -17.87 5.57 -11.79
CA LEU A 286 -19.08 5.39 -11.01
C LEU A 286 -18.79 5.62 -9.54
N THR A 287 -19.63 6.41 -8.87
CA THR A 287 -19.48 6.67 -7.43
C THR A 287 -20.84 6.90 -6.75
N ASN A 288 -20.94 6.47 -5.48
CA ASN A 288 -22.08 6.84 -4.61
C ASN A 288 -21.83 8.15 -3.85
N GLU A 289 -20.71 8.85 -4.12
CA GLU A 289 -20.37 10.15 -3.56
C GLU A 289 -21.02 11.26 -4.42
N LYS A 290 -21.67 12.23 -3.73
CA LYS A 290 -22.46 13.29 -4.38
C LYS A 290 -22.12 14.70 -3.87
N THR A 291 -20.97 14.90 -3.21
CA THR A 291 -20.59 16.22 -2.66
C THR A 291 -19.27 16.75 -3.19
N LEU A 292 -18.34 15.86 -3.56
CA LEU A 292 -17.04 16.25 -4.11
C LEU A 292 -17.16 16.71 -5.57
N PRO A 293 -16.38 17.72 -6.01
CA PRO A 293 -16.27 18.09 -7.42
C PRO A 293 -15.84 16.90 -8.29
N ALA A 294 -16.28 16.87 -9.54
CA ALA A 294 -15.97 15.78 -10.47
C ALA A 294 -14.47 15.59 -10.70
N TRP A 295 -13.71 16.69 -10.82
CA TRP A 295 -12.26 16.64 -11.00
C TRP A 295 -11.55 15.97 -9.81
N VAL A 296 -12.06 16.11 -8.59
CA VAL A 296 -11.52 15.46 -7.40
C VAL A 296 -11.67 13.94 -7.51
N ILE A 297 -12.84 13.45 -7.94
CA ILE A 297 -13.06 12.00 -8.14
C ILE A 297 -12.09 11.44 -9.18
N VAL A 298 -11.89 12.16 -10.29
CA VAL A 298 -10.93 11.76 -11.34
C VAL A 298 -9.51 11.71 -10.78
N LEU A 299 -9.10 12.75 -10.05
CA LEU A 299 -7.77 12.81 -9.43
C LEU A 299 -7.56 11.66 -8.45
N LEU A 300 -8.51 11.45 -7.54
CA LEU A 300 -8.42 10.36 -6.57
C LEU A 300 -8.32 9.00 -7.26
N TYR A 301 -9.11 8.77 -8.31
CA TYR A 301 -9.07 7.47 -8.99
C TYR A 301 -7.74 7.21 -9.71
N LYS A 302 -7.03 8.24 -10.15
CA LYS A 302 -5.66 8.08 -10.66
C LYS A 302 -4.71 7.54 -9.59
N HIS A 303 -4.90 7.91 -8.31
CA HIS A 303 -4.12 7.38 -7.19
C HIS A 303 -4.43 5.92 -6.83
N ARG A 304 -5.50 5.32 -7.35
CA ARG A 304 -5.75 3.89 -7.16
C ARG A 304 -4.56 3.01 -7.58
N TRP A 305 -3.82 3.43 -8.60
CA TRP A 305 -2.64 2.70 -9.08
C TRP A 305 -1.46 2.71 -8.10
N ASP A 306 -1.49 3.51 -7.05
CA ASP A 306 -0.39 3.59 -6.09
C ASP A 306 -0.29 2.31 -5.26
N ILE A 307 -1.40 1.64 -4.98
CA ILE A 307 -1.38 0.33 -4.30
C ILE A 307 -0.76 -0.77 -5.20
N GLU A 308 -1.03 -0.75 -6.50
CA GLU A 308 -0.43 -1.70 -7.44
C GLU A 308 1.09 -1.53 -7.53
N LYS A 309 1.58 -0.29 -7.46
CA LYS A 309 3.02 0.00 -7.41
C LYS A 309 3.65 -0.47 -6.11
N THR A 310 2.94 -0.36 -4.98
CA THR A 310 3.38 -0.90 -3.70
C THR A 310 3.55 -2.41 -3.79
N PHE A 311 2.62 -3.12 -4.45
CA PHE A 311 2.75 -4.56 -4.67
C PHE A 311 3.87 -4.93 -5.63
N ASP A 312 4.07 -4.17 -6.70
CA ASP A 312 5.20 -4.37 -7.59
C ASP A 312 6.55 -4.21 -6.86
N GLU A 313 6.66 -3.20 -5.99
CA GLU A 313 7.83 -3.03 -5.14
C GLU A 313 8.06 -4.24 -4.23
N THR A 314 7.01 -4.71 -3.54
CA THR A 314 7.09 -5.87 -2.66
C THR A 314 7.49 -7.14 -3.40
N LYS A 315 6.83 -7.41 -4.51
CA LYS A 315 7.03 -8.63 -5.31
C LYS A 315 8.37 -8.65 -6.04
N THR A 316 8.76 -7.50 -6.59
CA THR A 316 9.89 -7.42 -7.52
C THR A 316 11.17 -7.03 -6.80
N LYS A 317 11.11 -6.06 -5.90
CA LYS A 317 12.29 -5.48 -5.25
C LYS A 317 12.60 -6.10 -3.91
N LEU A 318 11.58 -6.44 -3.10
CA LEU A 318 11.74 -7.19 -1.86
C LEU A 318 11.79 -8.72 -2.08
N GLU A 319 11.50 -9.17 -3.31
CA GLU A 319 11.51 -10.60 -3.70
C GLU A 319 10.50 -11.47 -2.94
N GLU A 320 9.45 -10.88 -2.38
CA GLU A 320 8.38 -11.57 -1.66
C GLU A 320 7.42 -12.28 -2.62
N LYS A 321 7.89 -13.38 -3.20
CA LYS A 321 7.18 -14.13 -4.26
C LYS A 321 6.41 -15.34 -3.74
N LYS A 322 6.61 -15.70 -2.46
CA LYS A 322 6.11 -16.95 -1.90
C LYS A 322 5.75 -16.81 -0.43
N SER A 323 4.64 -17.43 -0.03
CA SER A 323 4.26 -17.51 1.38
C SER A 323 5.32 -18.19 2.24
N TRP A 324 5.56 -17.68 3.43
CA TRP A 324 6.58 -18.21 4.34
C TRP A 324 6.18 -19.56 4.95
N ALA A 325 4.87 -19.73 5.23
CA ALA A 325 4.33 -20.95 5.83
C ALA A 325 2.87 -21.20 5.37
N SER A 326 2.34 -22.36 5.74
CA SER A 326 1.02 -22.83 5.30
C SER A 326 -0.11 -22.50 6.27
N SER A 327 0.17 -22.32 7.57
CA SER A 327 -0.89 -22.04 8.54
C SER A 327 -1.55 -20.67 8.30
N ARG A 328 -2.84 -20.56 8.63
CA ARG A 328 -3.62 -19.32 8.44
C ARG A 328 -2.98 -18.12 9.14
N ASN A 329 -2.57 -18.31 10.39
CA ASN A 329 -1.92 -17.23 11.17
C ASN A 329 -0.58 -16.82 10.56
N ALA A 330 0.23 -17.77 10.13
CA ALA A 330 1.52 -17.46 9.50
C ALA A 330 1.37 -16.73 8.16
N LYS A 331 0.33 -17.03 7.38
CA LYS A 331 -0.01 -16.28 6.17
C LYS A 331 -0.40 -14.84 6.50
N LYS A 332 -1.29 -14.63 7.49
CA LYS A 332 -1.67 -13.29 7.97
C LYS A 332 -0.48 -12.53 8.55
N MET A 333 0.37 -13.22 9.31
CA MET A 333 1.60 -12.66 9.87
C MET A 333 2.52 -12.14 8.77
N HIS A 334 2.77 -12.93 7.73
CA HIS A 334 3.58 -12.52 6.57
C HIS A 334 3.05 -11.24 5.92
N ALA A 335 1.74 -11.16 5.65
CA ALA A 335 1.14 -9.95 5.08
C ALA A 335 1.29 -8.72 5.97
N ASN A 336 1.13 -8.89 7.29
CA ASN A 336 1.34 -7.79 8.24
C ASN A 336 2.81 -7.37 8.32
N PHE A 337 3.77 -8.28 8.16
CA PHE A 337 5.19 -7.92 8.04
C PHE A 337 5.50 -7.15 6.76
N ILE A 338 4.84 -7.48 5.64
CA ILE A 338 4.93 -6.69 4.41
C ILE A 338 4.46 -5.26 4.68
N CYS A 339 3.31 -5.07 5.35
CA CYS A 339 2.82 -3.74 5.72
C CYS A 339 3.82 -2.99 6.60
N LEU A 340 4.30 -3.63 7.67
CA LEU A 340 5.26 -3.04 8.59
C LEU A 340 6.54 -2.62 7.88
N THR A 341 7.08 -3.48 7.03
CA THR A 341 8.31 -3.20 6.26
C THR A 341 8.12 -2.01 5.32
N HIS A 342 7.01 -1.97 4.58
CA HIS A 342 6.68 -0.85 3.69
C HIS A 342 6.59 0.47 4.47
N ASN A 343 5.87 0.48 5.58
CA ASN A 343 5.65 1.66 6.40
C ASN A 343 6.97 2.20 7.00
N LEU A 344 7.82 1.31 7.49
CA LEU A 344 9.15 1.70 8.01
C LEU A 344 10.08 2.22 6.91
N MET A 345 10.04 1.65 5.70
CA MET A 345 10.82 2.15 4.57
C MET A 345 10.40 3.57 4.16
N LEU A 346 9.10 3.88 4.18
CA LEU A 346 8.60 5.23 3.92
C LEU A 346 9.13 6.25 4.93
N LEU A 347 9.06 5.90 6.20
CA LEU A 347 9.55 6.76 7.28
C LEU A 347 11.05 7.03 7.18
N LEU A 348 11.84 5.98 6.88
CA LEU A 348 13.28 6.13 6.67
C LEU A 348 13.59 7.02 5.45
N GLU A 349 12.95 6.77 4.30
CA GLU A 349 13.15 7.57 3.09
C GLU A 349 12.82 9.04 3.34
N HIS A 350 11.69 9.31 4.01
CA HIS A 350 11.32 10.68 4.38
C HIS A 350 12.33 11.33 5.34
N HIS A 351 12.83 10.58 6.33
CA HIS A 351 13.88 11.08 7.23
C HIS A 351 15.14 11.46 6.46
N LEU A 352 15.59 10.62 5.52
CA LEU A 352 16.76 10.92 4.68
C LEU A 352 16.54 12.18 3.82
N HIS A 353 15.34 12.36 3.27
CA HIS A 353 15.01 13.56 2.50
C HIS A 353 14.97 14.81 3.36
N LYS A 354 14.27 14.76 4.50
CA LYS A 354 13.99 15.93 5.33
C LYS A 354 15.16 16.32 6.23
N THR A 355 15.82 15.36 6.84
CA THR A 355 16.86 15.58 7.85
C THR A 355 18.25 15.64 7.25
N GLU A 356 18.53 14.73 6.30
CA GLU A 356 19.86 14.63 5.68
C GLU A 356 19.94 15.36 4.34
N GLY A 357 18.82 15.90 3.85
CA GLY A 357 18.76 16.60 2.55
C GLY A 357 19.04 15.73 1.33
N MET A 358 19.03 14.41 1.48
CA MET A 358 19.39 13.45 0.44
C MET A 358 18.21 13.15 -0.49
N LYS A 359 18.47 13.17 -1.81
CA LYS A 359 17.46 12.82 -2.84
C LYS A 359 18.06 11.91 -3.89
N ASP A 360 17.27 10.98 -4.44
CA ASP A 360 17.72 10.13 -5.56
C ASP A 360 17.72 10.93 -6.87
N GLU A 361 18.72 11.80 -7.07
CA GLU A 361 18.85 12.63 -8.27
C GLU A 361 18.96 11.79 -9.57
N VAL A 362 19.49 10.58 -9.46
CA VAL A 362 19.57 9.70 -10.63
C VAL A 362 18.19 9.24 -11.08
N GLU A 363 17.28 8.96 -10.14
CA GLU A 363 15.91 8.58 -10.49
C GLU A 363 15.09 9.79 -10.92
N GLU A 364 15.26 10.95 -10.29
CA GLU A 364 14.64 12.22 -10.72
C GLU A 364 14.98 12.56 -12.19
N ARG A 365 16.27 12.47 -12.57
CA ARG A 365 16.69 12.68 -13.96
C ARG A 365 16.07 11.68 -14.92
N LYS A 366 15.93 10.41 -14.52
CA LYS A 366 15.26 9.39 -15.33
C LYS A 366 13.76 9.68 -15.48
N GLN A 367 13.09 10.11 -14.42
CA GLN A 367 11.67 10.47 -14.47
C GLN A 367 11.44 11.64 -15.42
N VAL A 368 12.21 12.71 -15.31
CA VAL A 368 12.17 13.86 -16.25
C VAL A 368 12.39 13.40 -17.71
N THR A 369 13.32 12.49 -17.93
CA THR A 369 13.58 11.95 -19.28
C THR A 369 12.41 11.12 -19.81
N ARG A 370 11.82 10.26 -18.97
CA ARG A 370 10.63 9.46 -19.33
C ARG A 370 9.43 10.34 -19.65
N GLU A 371 9.20 11.39 -18.87
CA GLU A 371 8.13 12.36 -19.10
C GLU A 371 8.34 13.09 -20.44
N LYS A 372 9.53 13.60 -20.70
CA LYS A 372 9.86 14.23 -21.99
C LYS A 372 9.65 13.27 -23.17
N THR A 373 9.99 11.99 -23.02
CA THR A 373 9.80 10.98 -24.06
C THR A 373 8.31 10.65 -24.26
N ARG A 374 7.55 10.55 -23.15
CA ARG A 374 6.11 10.31 -23.20
C ARG A 374 5.35 11.44 -23.89
N HIS A 375 5.75 12.69 -23.68
CA HIS A 375 5.17 13.85 -24.34
C HIS A 375 5.55 13.95 -25.83
N LYS A 376 6.63 13.31 -26.27
CA LYS A 376 7.02 13.29 -27.69
C LYS A 376 6.25 12.25 -28.54
N GLY A 377 5.67 11.22 -27.91
CA GLY A 377 5.23 10.01 -28.63
C GLY A 377 3.79 9.98 -29.10
N THR A 378 2.86 10.51 -28.37
CA THR A 378 1.41 10.32 -28.67
C THR A 378 0.59 11.47 -28.10
N GLY A 379 -0.32 12.01 -28.90
CA GLY A 379 -1.49 12.60 -28.34
C GLY A 379 -1.83 14.03 -28.69
N PHE A 380 -3.03 14.34 -28.34
CA PHE A 380 -3.75 15.59 -28.46
C PHE A 380 -3.02 16.84 -27.94
N ARG A 381 -1.98 16.67 -27.10
CA ARG A 381 -1.24 17.77 -26.44
C ARG A 381 0.25 17.83 -26.78
N LYS A 382 0.63 17.63 -28.04
CA LYS A 382 2.00 17.98 -28.44
C LYS A 382 2.28 19.46 -28.09
N ASN A 383 3.22 19.68 -27.16
CA ASN A 383 3.70 21.03 -26.76
C ASN A 383 2.82 21.83 -25.78
N LEU A 384 1.74 21.28 -25.21
CA LEU A 384 0.98 21.96 -24.16
C LEU A 384 1.44 21.49 -22.75
N PRO A 385 1.36 22.33 -21.72
CA PRO A 385 1.65 21.93 -20.34
C PRO A 385 0.66 20.85 -19.88
N PRO A 386 1.03 19.99 -18.93
CA PRO A 386 0.11 19.01 -18.38
C PRO A 386 -1.16 19.68 -17.82
N SER A 387 -2.31 19.01 -17.95
CA SER A 387 -3.57 19.46 -17.35
C SER A 387 -3.44 19.60 -15.83
N TYR A 388 -4.33 20.36 -15.21
CA TYR A 388 -4.35 20.53 -13.75
C TYR A 388 -4.30 19.21 -13.00
N ILE A 389 -5.18 18.27 -13.34
CA ILE A 389 -5.21 16.93 -12.74
C ILE A 389 -3.87 16.20 -12.93
N ASN A 390 -3.27 16.28 -14.11
CA ASN A 390 -2.00 15.61 -14.40
C ASN A 390 -0.80 16.27 -13.69
N ARG A 391 -0.87 17.56 -13.38
CA ARG A 391 0.14 18.28 -12.57
C ARG A 391 0.04 17.92 -11.10
N PHE A 392 -1.18 17.87 -10.57
CA PHE A 392 -1.43 17.50 -9.17
C PHE A 392 -1.22 16.01 -8.90
N PHE A 393 -1.36 15.19 -9.92
CA PHE A 393 -1.14 13.76 -9.80
C PHE A 393 0.37 13.47 -9.77
N GLN A 394 0.97 13.57 -8.61
CA GLN A 394 2.27 12.98 -8.36
C GLN A 394 2.06 11.51 -7.98
N ARG A 395 2.50 10.64 -8.84
CA ARG A 395 2.47 9.21 -8.52
C ARG A 395 3.38 8.94 -7.33
N ALA A 396 2.91 8.13 -6.38
CA ALA A 396 3.77 7.59 -5.33
C ALA A 396 5.06 7.04 -5.95
N SER A 397 6.20 7.56 -5.52
CA SER A 397 7.49 7.08 -5.99
C SER A 397 7.73 5.69 -5.44
N GLN A 398 8.01 4.73 -6.32
CA GLN A 398 8.54 3.45 -5.87
C GLN A 398 9.99 3.61 -5.43
N ARG A 399 10.34 3.03 -4.30
CA ARG A 399 11.74 2.95 -3.88
C ARG A 399 12.55 2.18 -4.91
N THR A 400 13.75 2.70 -5.21
CA THR A 400 14.59 2.09 -6.23
C THR A 400 15.25 0.81 -5.73
N PHE A 401 15.63 -0.09 -6.63
CA PHE A 401 16.46 -1.26 -6.27
C PHE A 401 17.75 -0.85 -5.55
N ARG A 402 18.31 0.31 -5.91
CA ARG A 402 19.53 0.85 -5.28
C ARG A 402 19.28 1.15 -3.81
N PHE A 403 18.19 1.84 -3.48
CA PHE A 403 17.79 2.12 -2.11
C PHE A 403 17.56 0.85 -1.30
N ILE A 404 16.80 -0.10 -1.84
CA ILE A 404 16.50 -1.35 -1.13
C ILE A 404 17.77 -2.20 -0.89
N ARG A 405 18.69 -2.25 -1.86
CA ARG A 405 19.96 -2.94 -1.68
C ARG A 405 20.82 -2.26 -0.62
N TRP A 406 20.94 -0.95 -0.68
CA TRP A 406 21.63 -0.17 0.32
C TRP A 406 21.04 -0.37 1.72
N LEU A 407 19.71 -0.33 1.87
CA LEU A 407 19.05 -0.56 3.15
C LEU A 407 19.30 -1.98 3.66
N ARG A 408 19.18 -2.97 2.79
CA ARG A 408 19.49 -4.38 3.11
C ARG A 408 20.91 -4.55 3.62
N ASP A 409 21.88 -3.93 2.96
CA ASP A 409 23.27 -3.92 3.38
C ASP A 409 23.44 -3.20 4.72
N GLY A 410 22.81 -2.05 4.92
CA GLY A 410 22.85 -1.29 6.17
C GLY A 410 22.24 -2.01 7.36
N LEU A 411 21.23 -2.87 7.11
CA LEU A 411 20.61 -3.70 8.15
C LEU A 411 21.47 -4.93 8.52
N SER A 412 22.28 -5.43 7.61
CA SER A 412 23.13 -6.61 7.82
C SER A 412 24.56 -6.28 8.24
N ARG A 413 25.04 -5.09 7.95
CA ARG A 413 26.39 -4.64 8.30
C ARG A 413 26.36 -3.69 9.50
N ARG A 414 27.37 -3.83 10.38
CA ARG A 414 27.60 -2.88 11.49
C ARG A 414 28.39 -1.64 11.02
N THR A 415 28.03 -1.09 9.87
CA THR A 415 28.62 0.15 9.35
C THR A 415 28.11 1.35 10.14
N SER A 416 28.98 2.33 10.37
CA SER A 416 28.56 3.58 11.00
C SER A 416 27.53 4.32 10.14
N TYR A 417 26.66 5.08 10.78
CA TYR A 417 25.63 5.88 10.10
C TYR A 417 26.22 6.76 8.99
N ARG A 418 27.30 7.49 9.31
CA ARG A 418 27.97 8.37 8.33
C ARG A 418 28.51 7.62 7.12
N GLN A 419 29.07 6.41 7.31
CA GLN A 419 29.55 5.63 6.17
C GLN A 419 28.38 5.17 5.30
N SER A 420 27.30 4.72 5.91
CA SER A 420 26.10 4.31 5.18
C SER A 420 25.50 5.47 4.38
N LEU A 421 25.48 6.70 4.93
CA LEU A 421 25.02 7.88 4.20
C LEU A 421 25.94 8.21 3.01
N ARG A 422 27.25 8.11 3.14
CA ARG A 422 28.19 8.29 2.01
C ARG A 422 27.93 7.29 0.89
N ASP A 423 27.71 6.03 1.25
CA ASP A 423 27.41 4.97 0.28
C ASP A 423 26.08 5.24 -0.46
N LEU A 424 25.08 5.75 0.27
CA LEU A 424 23.79 6.15 -0.33
C LEU A 424 23.94 7.38 -1.22
N ALA A 425 24.67 8.41 -0.77
CA ALA A 425 24.90 9.63 -1.54
C ALA A 425 25.57 9.32 -2.89
N HIS A 426 26.59 8.46 -2.87
CA HIS A 426 27.22 7.96 -4.10
C HIS A 426 26.20 7.22 -5.01
N THR A 427 25.34 6.40 -4.40
CA THR A 427 24.33 5.60 -5.11
C THR A 427 23.22 6.47 -5.72
N TRP A 428 22.81 7.52 -5.03
CA TRP A 428 21.77 8.45 -5.44
C TRP A 428 22.28 9.61 -6.31
N GLY A 429 23.60 9.80 -6.35
CA GLY A 429 24.23 10.90 -7.09
C GLY A 429 23.96 12.27 -6.47
N CYS A 430 23.69 12.30 -5.17
CA CYS A 430 23.50 13.53 -4.40
C CYS A 430 24.73 13.89 -3.55
N PRO A 431 24.86 15.11 -3.04
CA PRO A 431 25.90 15.50 -2.10
C PRO A 431 25.89 14.60 -0.84
N VAL A 432 27.05 14.41 -0.26
CA VAL A 432 27.19 13.76 1.06
C VAL A 432 26.79 14.76 2.14
N PRO A 433 25.87 14.40 3.05
CA PRO A 433 25.45 15.30 4.13
C PRO A 433 26.55 15.58 5.18
#